data_fd99cd626b42f34af450256b525f44c3
#
_entry.id   fd99cd626b42f34af450256b525f44c3
#
_cell.length_a   1.000
_cell.length_b   1.000
_cell.length_c   1.000
_cell.angle_alpha   90.00
_cell.angle_beta   90.00
_cell.angle_gamma   90.00
#
_symmetry.space_group_name_H-M   'P 1'
#
loop_
_entity.id
_entity.type
_entity.pdbx_description
1 polymer ?
#
loop_
_entity_poly.entity_id
_entity_poly.type
_entity_poly.pdbx_seq_one_letter_code
_entity_poly.pdbx_strand_id
1 'polypeptide(L)'
;PPTAEPEKAGKLIDITKAALSPRTFSVSGMTCSSCVNTVEKTLNSISGVSASVNFATETVHILAPAEIKDNEIIKKIKNAGYGAVLVEVGANPALHSKKSGVALFFAIIFAVPTIAISMIHQWHAYLDTQILSALTSLNILPPLYSPTAWLAIGLTTPLILFVALPIHRAALRNIFHPTMDSLISLGSFSAFGWSIYANTTGTGDVYTEVAAGVLLLVILGRYLESRAKRRASSALSTLLALGAKEVTVLRNGLE
;
A
#
# COMPACT_ATOMS: atom_id res chain seq x y z
N PRO A 1 -38.20 -32.21 22.45
CA PRO A 1 -37.40 -31.08 22.06
C PRO A 1 -36.24 -30.93 23.03
N PRO A 2 -35.00 -31.00 22.57
CA PRO A 2 -33.86 -30.84 23.47
C PRO A 2 -33.60 -29.36 23.68
N THR A 3 -33.56 -28.98 24.93
CA THR A 3 -33.15 -27.69 25.47
C THR A 3 -31.65 -27.49 25.17
N ALA A 4 -31.34 -26.51 24.34
CA ALA A 4 -29.98 -26.06 24.13
C ALA A 4 -29.56 -25.21 25.33
N GLU A 5 -28.56 -25.69 26.07
CA GLU A 5 -27.84 -24.92 27.09
C GLU A 5 -27.14 -23.69 26.47
N PRO A 6 -27.17 -22.53 27.13
CA PRO A 6 -26.36 -21.39 26.78
C PRO A 6 -24.97 -21.54 27.43
N GLU A 7 -24.08 -22.29 26.83
CA GLU A 7 -22.70 -22.36 27.27
C GLU A 7 -21.87 -21.32 26.53
N LYS A 8 -21.19 -20.51 27.34
CA LYS A 8 -20.20 -19.45 27.11
C LYS A 8 -20.72 -18.03 27.19
N ALA A 9 -21.27 -17.68 28.36
CA ALA A 9 -21.13 -16.33 28.87
C ALA A 9 -19.61 -16.05 29.01
N GLY A 10 -19.03 -15.44 28.00
CA GLY A 10 -17.65 -14.97 28.04
C GLY A 10 -17.44 -14.08 29.25
N LYS A 11 -16.39 -14.34 29.96
CA LYS A 11 -15.80 -13.64 31.07
C LYS A 11 -16.13 -12.14 30.98
N LEU A 12 -17.13 -11.69 31.73
CA LEU A 12 -17.39 -10.27 31.96
C LEU A 12 -16.14 -9.72 32.63
N ILE A 13 -15.32 -9.05 31.85
CA ILE A 13 -14.22 -8.25 32.34
C ILE A 13 -14.86 -7.15 33.18
N ASP A 14 -14.42 -7.06 34.41
CA ASP A 14 -14.88 -6.07 35.40
C ASP A 14 -14.50 -4.65 34.88
N ILE A 15 -15.38 -4.07 34.02
CA ILE A 15 -15.18 -2.79 33.32
C ILE A 15 -15.33 -1.61 34.30
N THR A 16 -15.60 -1.87 35.54
CA THR A 16 -16.00 -0.86 36.56
C THR A 16 -14.81 -0.13 37.19
N LYS A 17 -13.54 -0.44 36.87
CA LYS A 17 -12.40 0.18 37.59
C LYS A 17 -11.30 0.86 36.76
N ALA A 18 -11.27 0.77 35.44
CA ALA A 18 -10.31 1.50 34.64
C ALA A 18 -11.04 2.53 33.77
N ALA A 19 -10.76 3.81 33.98
CA ALA A 19 -11.25 4.86 33.08
C ALA A 19 -10.69 4.61 31.68
N LEU A 20 -11.54 4.08 30.77
CA LEU A 20 -11.18 3.88 29.38
C LEU A 20 -11.06 5.24 28.69
N SER A 21 -9.90 5.55 28.17
CA SER A 21 -9.67 6.78 27.41
C SER A 21 -9.78 6.50 25.91
N PRO A 22 -10.62 7.25 25.20
CA PRO A 22 -10.68 7.17 23.74
C PRO A 22 -9.44 7.84 23.13
N ARG A 23 -8.79 7.13 22.22
CA ARG A 23 -7.60 7.61 21.50
C ARG A 23 -7.75 7.31 20.02
N THR A 24 -7.26 8.21 19.19
CA THR A 24 -7.31 8.04 17.73
C THR A 24 -5.90 8.07 17.18
N PHE A 25 -5.56 7.07 16.37
CA PHE A 25 -4.28 7.01 15.68
C PHE A 25 -4.51 7.00 14.17
N SER A 26 -3.67 7.71 13.43
CA SER A 26 -3.57 7.54 11.99
C SER A 26 -2.68 6.35 11.68
N VAL A 27 -3.16 5.43 10.84
CA VAL A 27 -2.43 4.21 10.47
C VAL A 27 -2.15 4.25 8.98
N SER A 28 -0.88 4.25 8.63
CA SER A 28 -0.42 4.25 7.24
C SER A 28 0.05 2.86 6.79
N GLY A 29 -0.11 2.57 5.49
CA GLY A 29 0.31 1.31 4.90
C GLY A 29 -0.79 0.26 4.77
N MET A 30 -2.03 0.59 5.13
CA MET A 30 -3.18 -0.27 4.88
C MET A 30 -3.61 -0.14 3.42
N THR A 31 -3.47 -1.21 2.64
CA THR A 31 -3.77 -1.22 1.20
C THR A 31 -4.98 -2.07 0.84
N CYS A 32 -5.51 -2.84 1.78
CA CYS A 32 -6.63 -3.74 1.55
C CYS A 32 -7.38 -4.05 2.86
N SER A 33 -8.57 -4.64 2.76
CA SER A 33 -9.38 -5.06 3.91
C SER A 33 -8.68 -6.09 4.81
N SER A 34 -7.82 -6.93 4.25
CA SER A 34 -6.99 -7.86 5.02
C SER A 34 -6.03 -7.12 5.97
N CYS A 35 -5.47 -5.98 5.52
CA CYS A 35 -4.63 -5.12 6.36
C CYS A 35 -5.41 -4.55 7.55
N VAL A 36 -6.65 -4.11 7.32
CA VAL A 36 -7.56 -3.64 8.39
C VAL A 36 -7.76 -4.70 9.45
N ASN A 37 -8.15 -5.92 9.03
CA ASN A 37 -8.34 -7.05 9.94
C ASN A 37 -7.07 -7.40 10.73
N THR A 38 -5.90 -7.29 10.11
CA THR A 38 -4.63 -7.55 10.78
C THR A 38 -4.36 -6.52 11.88
N VAL A 39 -4.57 -5.23 11.60
CA VAL A 39 -4.41 -4.15 12.59
C VAL A 39 -5.40 -4.31 13.73
N GLU A 40 -6.69 -4.54 13.43
CA GLU A 40 -7.72 -4.75 14.45
C GLU A 40 -7.42 -5.95 15.34
N LYS A 41 -7.10 -7.11 14.76
CA LYS A 41 -6.74 -8.31 15.52
C LYS A 41 -5.51 -8.09 16.39
N THR A 42 -4.48 -7.41 15.86
CA THR A 42 -3.26 -7.12 16.61
C THR A 42 -3.53 -6.22 17.82
N LEU A 43 -4.38 -5.21 17.67
CA LEU A 43 -4.73 -4.31 18.76
C LEU A 43 -5.68 -4.95 19.77
N ASN A 44 -6.70 -5.66 19.29
CA ASN A 44 -7.66 -6.38 20.15
C ASN A 44 -7.03 -7.60 20.85
N SER A 45 -5.81 -8.01 20.50
CA SER A 45 -5.05 -9.01 21.26
C SER A 45 -4.43 -8.45 22.55
N ILE A 46 -4.43 -7.14 22.73
CA ILE A 46 -3.95 -6.48 23.95
C ILE A 46 -5.10 -6.52 24.99
N SER A 47 -4.84 -7.04 26.15
CA SER A 47 -5.85 -7.15 27.23
C SER A 47 -6.42 -5.78 27.59
N GLY A 48 -7.74 -5.65 27.59
CA GLY A 48 -8.44 -4.41 27.93
C GLY A 48 -8.50 -3.36 26.81
N VAL A 49 -8.01 -3.66 25.61
CA VAL A 49 -8.07 -2.76 24.44
C VAL A 49 -9.21 -3.17 23.51
N SER A 50 -10.01 -2.20 23.10
CA SER A 50 -10.99 -2.33 22.03
C SER A 50 -10.63 -1.36 20.92
N ALA A 51 -10.31 -1.89 19.74
CA ALA A 51 -9.88 -1.12 18.57
C ALA A 51 -10.81 -1.36 17.39
N SER A 52 -11.18 -0.29 16.71
CA SER A 52 -11.93 -0.29 15.45
C SER A 52 -11.19 0.55 14.42
N VAL A 53 -10.95 -0.03 13.24
CA VAL A 53 -10.20 0.60 12.16
C VAL A 53 -11.16 1.13 11.09
N ASN A 54 -11.00 2.39 10.76
CA ASN A 54 -11.69 3.00 9.62
C ASN A 54 -10.71 3.07 8.43
N PHE A 55 -10.94 2.22 7.43
CA PHE A 55 -10.12 2.16 6.22
C PHE A 55 -10.21 3.42 5.36
N ALA A 56 -11.38 4.09 5.33
CA ALA A 56 -11.59 5.27 4.48
C ALA A 56 -10.82 6.50 4.99
N THR A 57 -10.74 6.66 6.31
CA THR A 57 -10.01 7.76 6.97
C THR A 57 -8.58 7.38 7.35
N GLU A 58 -8.21 6.11 7.20
CA GLU A 58 -6.92 5.56 7.64
C GLU A 58 -6.66 5.82 9.14
N THR A 59 -7.72 5.75 9.95
CA THR A 59 -7.66 5.95 11.39
C THR A 59 -8.09 4.71 12.16
N VAL A 60 -7.52 4.53 13.33
CA VAL A 60 -7.98 3.56 14.32
C VAL A 60 -8.46 4.28 15.56
N HIS A 61 -9.66 3.96 15.99
CA HIS A 61 -10.23 4.40 17.25
C HIS A 61 -10.00 3.31 18.28
N ILE A 62 -9.39 3.67 19.40
CA ILE A 62 -8.99 2.75 20.45
C ILE A 62 -9.61 3.21 21.76
N LEU A 63 -10.26 2.27 22.45
CA LEU A 63 -10.64 2.41 23.84
C LEU A 63 -9.67 1.55 24.66
N ALA A 64 -8.86 2.18 25.48
CA ALA A 64 -7.84 1.51 26.28
C ALA A 64 -7.78 2.08 27.70
N PRO A 65 -7.39 1.28 28.70
CA PRO A 65 -7.07 1.78 30.04
C PRO A 65 -5.96 2.84 29.98
N ALA A 66 -6.04 3.82 30.90
CA ALA A 66 -5.06 4.91 30.95
C ALA A 66 -3.61 4.43 31.20
N GLU A 67 -3.45 3.24 31.74
CA GLU A 67 -2.15 2.60 32.02
C GLU A 67 -1.40 2.21 30.76
N ILE A 68 -2.11 1.91 29.67
CA ILE A 68 -1.49 1.54 28.39
C ILE A 68 -0.99 2.81 27.70
N LYS A 69 0.31 2.89 27.49
CA LYS A 69 0.95 4.06 26.87
C LYS A 69 0.77 4.05 25.35
N ASP A 70 0.62 5.25 24.76
CA ASP A 70 0.49 5.42 23.30
C ASP A 70 1.66 4.80 22.53
N ASN A 71 2.87 4.88 23.08
CA ASN A 71 4.06 4.28 22.50
C ASN A 71 3.97 2.75 22.39
N GLU A 72 3.26 2.09 23.28
CA GLU A 72 3.04 0.64 23.23
C GLU A 72 2.10 0.28 22.08
N ILE A 73 1.01 1.02 21.93
CA ILE A 73 0.06 0.88 20.84
C ILE A 73 0.78 1.11 19.49
N ILE A 74 1.53 2.20 19.39
CA ILE A 74 2.31 2.54 18.19
C ILE A 74 3.33 1.43 17.86
N LYS A 75 4.01 0.89 18.87
CA LYS A 75 4.98 -0.21 18.71
C LYS A 75 4.31 -1.48 18.21
N LYS A 76 3.13 -1.82 18.73
CA LYS A 76 2.35 -2.99 18.26
C LYS A 76 1.93 -2.85 16.80
N ILE A 77 1.41 -1.67 16.40
CA ILE A 77 1.05 -1.39 15.00
C ILE A 77 2.29 -1.46 14.09
N LYS A 78 3.43 -0.90 14.53
CA LYS A 78 4.70 -0.95 13.78
C LYS A 78 5.22 -2.38 13.63
N ASN A 79 5.11 -3.19 14.68
CA ASN A 79 5.52 -4.60 14.63
C ASN A 79 4.63 -5.43 13.69
N ALA A 80 3.37 -5.04 13.52
CA ALA A 80 2.48 -5.62 12.52
C ALA A 80 2.76 -5.13 11.09
N GLY A 81 3.76 -4.27 10.88
CA GLY A 81 4.20 -3.80 9.55
C GLY A 81 3.57 -2.49 9.09
N TYR A 82 2.82 -1.79 9.94
CA TYR A 82 2.11 -0.54 9.61
C TYR A 82 2.72 0.66 10.30
N GLY A 83 2.57 1.86 9.70
CA GLY A 83 2.93 3.10 10.37
C GLY A 83 1.80 3.57 11.28
N ALA A 84 2.12 4.13 12.45
CA ALA A 84 1.13 4.73 13.34
C ALA A 84 1.62 6.05 13.92
N VAL A 85 0.71 7.03 14.00
CA VAL A 85 0.93 8.33 14.63
C VAL A 85 -0.33 8.69 15.43
N LEU A 86 -0.17 9.17 16.65
CA LEU A 86 -1.27 9.69 17.44
C LEU A 86 -1.85 10.93 16.75
N VAL A 87 -3.17 10.97 16.60
CA VAL A 87 -3.88 12.12 16.02
C VAL A 87 -4.59 12.85 17.14
N GLU A 88 -4.24 14.11 17.37
CA GLU A 88 -4.99 14.96 18.26
C GLU A 88 -6.41 15.19 17.68
N VAL A 89 -7.41 15.24 18.54
CA VAL A 89 -8.81 15.47 18.15
C VAL A 89 -8.91 16.79 17.39
N GLY A 90 -9.21 16.69 16.08
CA GLY A 90 -9.30 17.85 15.18
C GLY A 90 -8.13 18.00 14.19
N ALA A 91 -7.05 17.24 14.29
CA ALA A 91 -5.97 17.25 13.32
C ALA A 91 -6.36 16.47 12.06
N ASN A 92 -6.24 17.13 10.92
CA ASN A 92 -6.57 16.56 9.63
C ASN A 92 -5.45 15.60 9.18
N PRO A 93 -5.67 14.28 9.01
CA PRO A 93 -4.63 13.30 8.68
C PRO A 93 -4.10 13.40 7.24
N ALA A 94 -4.33 14.50 6.55
CA ALA A 94 -4.08 14.67 5.10
C ALA A 94 -2.60 14.72 4.65
N LEU A 95 -1.63 14.22 5.43
CA LEU A 95 -0.19 14.48 5.21
C LEU A 95 0.56 13.49 4.31
N HIS A 96 -0.05 12.38 3.84
CA HIS A 96 0.75 11.31 3.19
C HIS A 96 0.72 11.23 1.67
N SER A 97 0.15 12.20 0.95
CA SER A 97 -0.24 12.01 -0.46
C SER A 97 0.57 12.74 -1.54
N LYS A 98 1.57 13.57 -1.21
CA LYS A 98 2.36 14.23 -2.27
C LYS A 98 3.24 13.26 -3.08
N LYS A 99 3.64 12.13 -2.50
CA LYS A 99 4.55 11.16 -3.13
C LYS A 99 3.88 10.25 -4.19
N SER A 100 2.56 10.08 -4.14
CA SER A 100 1.84 9.17 -5.04
C SER A 100 1.81 9.65 -6.50
N GLY A 101 1.67 10.96 -6.73
CA GLY A 101 1.66 11.53 -8.08
C GLY A 101 3.03 11.44 -8.78
N VAL A 102 4.11 11.64 -8.03
CA VAL A 102 5.48 11.53 -8.55
C VAL A 102 5.79 10.08 -8.97
N ALA A 103 5.38 9.11 -8.16
CA ALA A 103 5.56 7.70 -8.49
C ALA A 103 4.80 7.31 -9.77
N LEU A 104 3.57 7.81 -9.94
CA LEU A 104 2.79 7.58 -11.16
C LEU A 104 3.46 8.22 -12.40
N PHE A 105 3.97 9.43 -12.27
CA PHE A 105 4.68 10.09 -13.36
C PHE A 105 5.88 9.29 -13.85
N PHE A 106 6.73 8.81 -12.94
CA PHE A 106 7.86 7.95 -13.30
C PHE A 106 7.40 6.58 -13.81
N ALA A 107 6.34 6.01 -13.26
CA ALA A 107 5.78 4.75 -13.76
C ALA A 107 5.34 4.88 -15.23
N ILE A 108 4.68 5.96 -15.60
CA ILE A 108 4.28 6.24 -16.98
C ILE A 108 5.50 6.39 -17.89
N ILE A 109 6.50 7.19 -17.47
CA ILE A 109 7.71 7.44 -18.25
C ILE A 109 8.46 6.14 -18.59
N PHE A 110 8.54 5.20 -17.66
CA PHE A 110 9.26 3.95 -17.89
C PHE A 110 8.38 2.83 -18.46
N ALA A 111 7.14 2.69 -17.99
CA ALA A 111 6.30 1.58 -18.40
C ALA A 111 5.72 1.76 -19.80
N VAL A 112 5.27 2.97 -20.17
CA VAL A 112 4.63 3.19 -21.48
C VAL A 112 5.62 2.91 -22.63
N PRO A 113 6.85 3.43 -22.64
CA PRO A 113 7.82 3.06 -23.68
C PRO A 113 8.15 1.57 -23.69
N THR A 114 8.31 0.95 -22.52
CA THR A 114 8.57 -0.50 -22.44
C THR A 114 7.45 -1.29 -23.11
N ILE A 115 6.20 -1.00 -22.76
CA ILE A 115 5.02 -1.67 -23.35
C ILE A 115 4.95 -1.40 -24.87
N ALA A 116 5.17 -0.16 -25.29
CA ALA A 116 5.12 0.21 -26.69
C ALA A 116 6.21 -0.53 -27.51
N ILE A 117 7.43 -0.57 -26.99
CA ILE A 117 8.54 -1.28 -27.63
C ILE A 117 8.25 -2.78 -27.70
N SER A 118 7.75 -3.38 -26.62
CA SER A 118 7.50 -4.83 -26.56
C SER A 118 6.29 -5.27 -27.38
N MET A 119 5.22 -4.47 -27.46
CA MET A 119 3.98 -4.86 -28.16
C MET A 119 3.99 -4.57 -29.65
N ILE A 120 4.72 -3.56 -30.12
CA ILE A 120 4.73 -3.19 -31.54
C ILE A 120 5.83 -3.95 -32.26
N HIS A 121 5.49 -5.10 -32.83
CA HIS A 121 6.46 -5.99 -33.49
C HIS A 121 7.27 -5.32 -34.61
N GLN A 122 6.66 -4.39 -35.32
CA GLN A 122 7.35 -3.62 -36.37
C GLN A 122 8.49 -2.73 -35.79
N TRP A 123 8.35 -2.25 -34.57
CA TRP A 123 9.37 -1.46 -33.89
C TRP A 123 10.56 -2.30 -33.42
N HIS A 124 10.33 -3.58 -33.07
CA HIS A 124 11.41 -4.49 -32.71
C HIS A 124 12.46 -4.59 -33.85
N ALA A 125 12.02 -4.98 -35.05
CA ALA A 125 12.91 -5.15 -36.18
C ALA A 125 13.60 -3.84 -36.58
N TYR A 126 12.88 -2.71 -36.56
CA TYR A 126 13.43 -1.40 -36.86
C TYR A 126 14.47 -0.95 -35.83
N LEU A 127 14.14 -1.06 -34.52
CA LEU A 127 15.04 -0.67 -33.45
C LEU A 127 16.27 -1.57 -33.38
N ASP A 128 16.13 -2.87 -33.58
CA ASP A 128 17.24 -3.80 -33.58
C ASP A 128 18.25 -3.43 -34.68
N THR A 129 17.79 -3.10 -35.89
CA THR A 129 18.67 -2.67 -36.97
C THR A 129 19.36 -1.34 -36.66
N GLN A 130 18.68 -0.36 -36.10
CA GLN A 130 19.26 0.94 -35.75
C GLN A 130 20.26 0.81 -34.58
N ILE A 131 19.92 0.06 -33.54
CA ILE A 131 20.80 -0.13 -32.39
C ILE A 131 22.04 -0.92 -32.80
N LEU A 132 21.90 -1.99 -33.60
CA LEU A 132 23.02 -2.76 -34.11
C LEU A 132 23.95 -1.88 -34.96
N SER A 133 23.41 -1.05 -35.85
CA SER A 133 24.22 -0.15 -36.68
C SER A 133 24.98 0.88 -35.81
N ALA A 134 24.34 1.44 -34.79
CA ALA A 134 24.98 2.36 -33.85
C ALA A 134 26.09 1.67 -33.01
N LEU A 135 25.82 0.46 -32.47
CA LEU A 135 26.82 -0.30 -31.72
C LEU A 135 28.04 -0.69 -32.58
N THR A 136 27.80 -1.08 -33.84
CA THR A 136 28.86 -1.41 -34.77
C THR A 136 29.71 -0.18 -35.08
N SER A 137 29.11 1.01 -35.27
CA SER A 137 29.82 2.26 -35.48
C SER A 137 30.68 2.71 -34.30
N LEU A 138 30.29 2.33 -33.08
CA LEU A 138 31.01 2.62 -31.82
C LEU A 138 32.02 1.52 -31.46
N ASN A 139 32.17 0.48 -32.27
CA ASN A 139 33.05 -0.68 -32.03
C ASN A 139 32.76 -1.40 -30.70
N ILE A 140 31.51 -1.39 -30.27
CA ILE A 140 31.00 -2.10 -29.09
C ILE A 140 30.49 -3.45 -29.56
N LEU A 141 30.89 -4.54 -28.87
CA LEU A 141 30.36 -5.88 -29.17
C LEU A 141 28.81 -5.87 -29.08
N PRO A 142 28.14 -6.38 -30.15
CA PRO A 142 26.67 -6.48 -30.09
C PRO A 142 26.26 -7.40 -28.93
N PRO A 143 25.17 -7.07 -28.22
CA PRO A 143 24.62 -7.97 -27.21
C PRO A 143 24.24 -9.31 -27.86
N LEU A 144 24.37 -10.42 -27.11
CA LEU A 144 24.25 -11.78 -27.62
C LEU A 144 22.93 -12.07 -28.35
N TYR A 145 21.86 -11.35 -28.01
CA TYR A 145 20.52 -11.51 -28.57
C TYR A 145 19.89 -10.13 -28.86
N SER A 146 18.55 -9.99 -28.83
CA SER A 146 17.86 -8.78 -29.23
C SER A 146 18.30 -7.52 -28.44
N PRO A 147 18.90 -6.52 -29.08
CA PRO A 147 19.23 -5.24 -28.43
C PRO A 147 18.01 -4.52 -27.92
N THR A 148 16.88 -4.63 -28.60
CA THR A 148 15.59 -4.03 -28.18
C THR A 148 15.10 -4.63 -26.85
N ALA A 149 15.30 -5.94 -26.64
CA ALA A 149 14.97 -6.57 -25.35
C ALA A 149 15.86 -6.04 -24.22
N TRP A 150 17.15 -5.78 -24.46
CA TRP A 150 18.02 -5.12 -23.48
C TRP A 150 17.58 -3.70 -23.16
N LEU A 151 17.09 -2.95 -24.17
CA LEU A 151 16.52 -1.63 -23.94
C LEU A 151 15.26 -1.71 -23.07
N ALA A 152 14.35 -2.66 -23.33
CA ALA A 152 13.15 -2.89 -22.53
C ALA A 152 13.49 -3.30 -21.09
N ILE A 153 14.46 -4.19 -20.90
CA ILE A 153 14.98 -4.57 -19.57
C ILE A 153 15.56 -3.35 -18.85
N GLY A 154 16.37 -2.53 -19.57
CA GLY A 154 16.97 -1.31 -19.03
C GLY A 154 15.93 -0.28 -18.57
N LEU A 155 14.85 -0.09 -19.33
CA LEU A 155 13.72 0.79 -18.96
C LEU A 155 12.90 0.23 -17.78
N THR A 156 12.74 -1.10 -17.71
CA THR A 156 11.98 -1.74 -16.63
C THR A 156 12.75 -1.78 -15.32
N THR A 157 14.07 -1.81 -15.36
CA THR A 157 14.92 -1.84 -14.17
C THR A 157 14.63 -0.71 -13.18
N PRO A 158 14.66 0.59 -13.55
CA PRO A 158 14.34 1.66 -12.62
C PRO A 158 12.89 1.62 -12.13
N LEU A 159 11.96 1.15 -12.95
CA LEU A 159 10.57 0.97 -12.55
C LEU A 159 10.45 -0.04 -11.40
N ILE A 160 11.09 -1.20 -11.51
CA ILE A 160 11.06 -2.24 -10.48
C ILE A 160 11.84 -1.81 -9.25
N LEU A 161 13.09 -1.36 -9.41
CA LEU A 161 13.97 -1.13 -8.27
C LEU A 161 13.65 0.14 -7.48
N PHE A 162 13.18 1.21 -8.13
CA PHE A 162 12.97 2.51 -7.49
C PHE A 162 11.50 2.87 -7.36
N VAL A 163 10.73 2.80 -8.45
CA VAL A 163 9.33 3.26 -8.44
C VAL A 163 8.44 2.29 -7.68
N ALA A 164 8.63 0.98 -7.85
CA ALA A 164 7.88 -0.07 -7.15
C ALA A 164 8.46 -0.42 -5.76
N LEU A 165 9.55 0.24 -5.32
CA LEU A 165 10.18 -0.03 -4.03
C LEU A 165 9.22 -0.03 -2.82
N PRO A 166 8.23 0.86 -2.72
CA PRO A 166 7.25 0.81 -1.61
C PRO A 166 6.44 -0.50 -1.61
N ILE A 167 6.11 -1.04 -2.80
CA ILE A 167 5.37 -2.30 -2.96
C ILE A 167 6.24 -3.47 -2.50
N HIS A 168 7.49 -3.51 -2.95
CA HIS A 168 8.44 -4.57 -2.58
C HIS A 168 8.76 -4.54 -1.09
N ARG A 169 8.90 -3.35 -0.50
CA ARG A 169 9.09 -3.22 0.96
C ARG A 169 7.88 -3.69 1.75
N ALA A 170 6.66 -3.40 1.28
CA ALA A 170 5.44 -3.89 1.91
C ALA A 170 5.34 -5.42 1.81
N ALA A 171 5.69 -6.00 0.67
CA ALA A 171 5.75 -7.45 0.45
C ALA A 171 6.73 -8.13 1.42
N LEU A 172 7.95 -7.60 1.56
CA LEU A 172 8.97 -8.13 2.47
C LEU A 172 8.58 -8.05 3.93
N ARG A 173 7.93 -6.95 4.36
CA ARG A 173 7.45 -6.82 5.75
C ARG A 173 6.38 -7.84 6.09
N ASN A 174 5.53 -8.18 5.12
CA ASN A 174 4.40 -9.07 5.30
C ASN A 174 4.66 -10.47 4.74
N ILE A 175 5.91 -10.94 4.75
CA ILE A 175 6.28 -12.23 4.16
C ILE A 175 5.54 -13.41 4.80
N PHE A 176 5.24 -13.35 6.09
CA PHE A 176 4.48 -14.36 6.82
C PHE A 176 2.95 -14.20 6.70
N HIS A 177 2.47 -13.07 6.20
CA HIS A 177 1.07 -12.79 5.96
C HIS A 177 0.92 -12.23 4.55
N PRO A 178 0.92 -13.10 3.51
CA PRO A 178 0.94 -12.67 2.12
C PRO A 178 -0.23 -11.73 1.82
N THR A 179 0.10 -10.59 1.26
CA THR A 179 -0.85 -9.56 0.84
C THR A 179 -0.85 -9.46 -0.68
N MET A 180 -1.75 -8.63 -1.23
CA MET A 180 -1.74 -8.30 -2.66
C MET A 180 -0.36 -7.79 -3.12
N ASP A 181 0.35 -7.04 -2.26
CA ASP A 181 1.69 -6.53 -2.55
C ASP A 181 2.74 -7.65 -2.71
N SER A 182 2.59 -8.73 -1.95
CA SER A 182 3.47 -9.91 -2.05
C SER A 182 3.32 -10.61 -3.40
N LEU A 183 2.09 -10.76 -3.89
CA LEU A 183 1.82 -11.36 -5.20
C LEU A 183 2.33 -10.48 -6.35
N ILE A 184 2.09 -9.18 -6.28
CA ILE A 184 2.56 -8.22 -7.29
C ILE A 184 4.09 -8.19 -7.32
N SER A 185 4.73 -8.14 -6.15
CA SER A 185 6.19 -8.15 -6.04
C SER A 185 6.79 -9.44 -6.61
N LEU A 186 6.26 -10.60 -6.23
CA LEU A 186 6.73 -11.89 -6.73
C LEU A 186 6.53 -12.00 -8.24
N GLY A 187 5.34 -11.67 -8.75
CA GLY A 187 5.03 -11.76 -10.17
C GLY A 187 5.90 -10.82 -11.02
N SER A 188 6.10 -9.57 -10.59
CA SER A 188 6.93 -8.62 -11.33
C SER A 188 8.42 -9.01 -11.34
N PHE A 189 8.96 -9.50 -10.23
CA PHE A 189 10.34 -10.01 -10.19
C PHE A 189 10.51 -11.30 -11.00
N SER A 190 9.51 -12.19 -10.99
CA SER A 190 9.55 -13.42 -11.78
C SER A 190 9.54 -13.12 -13.28
N ALA A 191 8.65 -12.24 -13.74
CA ALA A 191 8.59 -11.83 -15.14
C ALA A 191 9.88 -11.12 -15.59
N PHE A 192 10.40 -10.24 -14.74
CA PHE A 192 11.66 -9.51 -15.02
C PHE A 192 12.87 -10.45 -15.03
N GLY A 193 13.00 -11.34 -14.03
CA GLY A 193 14.09 -12.32 -13.95
C GLY A 193 14.06 -13.31 -15.12
N TRP A 194 12.86 -13.77 -15.50
CA TRP A 194 12.69 -14.59 -16.70
C TRP A 194 13.13 -13.87 -17.97
N SER A 195 12.76 -12.58 -18.10
CA SER A 195 13.13 -11.78 -19.27
C SER A 195 14.64 -11.64 -19.43
N ILE A 196 15.36 -11.46 -18.32
CA ILE A 196 16.83 -11.44 -18.33
C ILE A 196 17.36 -12.81 -18.75
N TYR A 197 16.86 -13.89 -18.17
CA TYR A 197 17.29 -15.26 -18.49
C TYR A 197 17.01 -15.59 -19.96
N ALA A 198 15.78 -15.35 -20.45
CA ALA A 198 15.39 -15.61 -21.82
C ALA A 198 16.27 -14.86 -22.83
N ASN A 199 16.54 -13.56 -22.56
CA ASN A 199 17.37 -12.75 -23.44
C ASN A 199 18.88 -13.09 -23.35
N THR A 200 19.37 -13.67 -22.26
CA THR A 200 20.78 -14.12 -22.16
C THR A 200 21.00 -15.50 -22.77
N THR A 201 20.01 -16.37 -22.71
CA THR A 201 20.11 -17.76 -23.24
C THR A 201 19.57 -17.88 -24.67
N GLY A 202 18.83 -16.88 -25.16
CA GLY A 202 18.13 -16.92 -26.45
C GLY A 202 16.98 -17.92 -26.48
N THR A 203 16.44 -18.30 -25.31
CA THR A 203 15.37 -19.28 -25.18
C THR A 203 14.12 -18.63 -24.63
N GLY A 204 13.05 -18.60 -25.43
CA GLY A 204 11.74 -18.09 -25.00
C GLY A 204 11.55 -16.58 -25.20
N ASP A 205 10.36 -16.13 -24.84
CA ASP A 205 9.95 -14.73 -25.01
C ASP A 205 10.31 -13.90 -23.77
N VAL A 206 10.44 -12.60 -24.00
CA VAL A 206 10.72 -11.58 -22.98
C VAL A 206 9.40 -11.01 -22.49
N TYR A 207 9.18 -10.92 -21.17
CA TYR A 207 7.95 -10.48 -20.53
C TYR A 207 8.11 -9.18 -19.74
N THR A 208 8.97 -8.28 -20.18
CA THR A 208 9.20 -6.98 -19.53
C THR A 208 7.95 -6.11 -19.53
N GLU A 209 7.15 -6.17 -20.59
CA GLU A 209 5.88 -5.44 -20.71
C GLU A 209 4.85 -5.90 -19.70
N VAL A 210 4.84 -7.20 -19.36
CA VAL A 210 3.95 -7.75 -18.32
C VAL A 210 4.34 -7.17 -16.96
N ALA A 211 5.64 -7.20 -16.61
CA ALA A 211 6.11 -6.62 -15.37
C ALA A 211 5.83 -5.11 -15.29
N ALA A 212 6.12 -4.38 -16.36
CA ALA A 212 5.89 -2.94 -16.43
C ALA A 212 4.41 -2.58 -16.38
N GLY A 213 3.55 -3.32 -17.11
CA GLY A 213 2.11 -3.10 -17.16
C GLY A 213 1.44 -3.34 -15.82
N VAL A 214 1.76 -4.45 -15.15
CA VAL A 214 1.22 -4.75 -13.81
C VAL A 214 1.60 -3.65 -12.82
N LEU A 215 2.87 -3.24 -12.79
CA LEU A 215 3.32 -2.20 -11.87
C LEU A 215 2.66 -0.84 -12.17
N LEU A 216 2.55 -0.46 -13.45
CA LEU A 216 1.87 0.77 -13.86
C LEU A 216 0.41 0.79 -13.42
N LEU A 217 -0.33 -0.29 -13.68
CA LEU A 217 -1.75 -0.39 -13.31
C LEU A 217 -1.96 -0.37 -11.80
N VAL A 218 -1.10 -1.02 -11.04
CA VAL A 218 -1.15 -1.00 -9.57
C VAL A 218 -0.87 0.39 -9.02
N ILE A 219 0.17 1.07 -9.52
CA ILE A 219 0.52 2.43 -9.08
C ILE A 219 -0.60 3.42 -9.47
N LEU A 220 -1.17 3.29 -10.66
CA LEU A 220 -2.33 4.07 -11.11
C LEU A 220 -3.55 3.83 -10.20
N GLY A 221 -3.87 2.57 -9.93
CA GLY A 221 -4.98 2.21 -9.04
C GLY A 221 -4.83 2.82 -7.64
N ARG A 222 -3.64 2.74 -7.05
CA ARG A 222 -3.35 3.38 -5.75
C ARG A 222 -3.44 4.90 -5.80
N TYR A 223 -3.02 5.51 -6.89
CA TYR A 223 -3.17 6.95 -7.08
C TYR A 223 -4.65 7.36 -7.13
N LEU A 224 -5.48 6.65 -7.92
CA LEU A 224 -6.91 6.91 -8.02
C LEU A 224 -7.62 6.68 -6.68
N GLU A 225 -7.30 5.59 -5.99
CA GLU A 225 -7.82 5.27 -4.65
C GLU A 225 -7.49 6.39 -3.66
N SER A 226 -6.22 6.81 -3.60
CA SER A 226 -5.79 7.87 -2.69
C SER A 226 -6.49 9.22 -2.98
N ARG A 227 -6.78 9.48 -4.25
CA ARG A 227 -7.52 10.67 -4.68
C ARG A 227 -9.00 10.59 -4.30
N ALA A 228 -9.63 9.42 -4.48
CA ALA A 228 -11.02 9.18 -4.10
C ALA A 228 -11.21 9.29 -2.58
N LYS A 229 -10.35 8.65 -1.79
CA LYS A 229 -10.37 8.74 -0.32
C LYS A 229 -10.27 10.17 0.17
N ARG A 230 -9.39 10.98 -0.40
CA ARG A 230 -9.25 12.40 -0.03
C ARG A 230 -10.51 13.22 -0.29
N ARG A 231 -11.16 13.01 -1.43
CA ARG A 231 -12.42 13.69 -1.74
C ARG A 231 -13.53 13.31 -0.77
N ALA A 232 -13.66 12.01 -0.48
CA ALA A 232 -14.63 11.52 0.49
C ALA A 232 -14.37 12.04 1.91
N SER A 233 -13.12 12.02 2.35
CA SER A 233 -12.71 12.50 3.68
C SER A 233 -12.92 14.00 3.85
N SER A 234 -12.65 14.81 2.82
CA SER A 234 -12.87 16.26 2.88
C SER A 234 -14.38 16.62 2.97
N ALA A 235 -15.25 15.90 2.26
CA ALA A 235 -16.68 16.09 2.36
C ALA A 235 -17.20 15.72 3.75
N LEU A 236 -16.74 14.61 4.32
CA LEU A 236 -17.11 14.17 5.65
C LEU A 236 -16.62 15.16 6.73
N SER A 237 -15.40 15.67 6.62
CA SER A 237 -14.86 16.65 7.58
C SER A 237 -15.61 17.97 7.54
N THR A 238 -16.09 18.39 6.36
CA THR A 238 -16.94 19.59 6.24
C THR A 238 -18.28 19.38 6.92
N LEU A 239 -18.91 18.23 6.77
CA LEU A 239 -20.17 17.89 7.44
C LEU A 239 -19.99 17.84 8.97
N LEU A 240 -18.91 17.22 9.45
CA LEU A 240 -18.59 17.18 10.89
C LEU A 240 -18.27 18.57 11.46
N ALA A 241 -17.69 19.46 10.65
CA ALA A 241 -17.43 20.84 11.06
C ALA A 241 -18.70 21.70 11.19
N LEU A 242 -19.80 21.31 10.52
CA LEU A 242 -21.11 21.94 10.63
C LEU A 242 -21.89 21.49 11.89
N GLY A 243 -21.47 20.37 12.50
CA GLY A 243 -22.05 19.93 13.77
C GLY A 243 -21.74 20.86 14.94
N ALA A 244 -22.59 20.90 15.94
CA ALA A 244 -22.40 21.73 17.13
C ALA A 244 -21.09 21.33 17.83
N LYS A 245 -20.10 22.23 17.86
CA LYS A 245 -18.81 22.05 18.53
C LYS A 245 -18.91 22.28 20.05
N GLU A 246 -19.96 22.94 20.48
CA GLU A 246 -20.21 23.27 21.87
C GLU A 246 -21.66 22.95 22.20
N VAL A 247 -21.88 22.37 23.35
CA VAL A 247 -23.21 22.06 23.89
C VAL A 247 -23.30 22.71 25.26
N THR A 248 -24.26 23.62 25.43
CA THR A 248 -24.58 24.19 26.73
C THR A 248 -25.41 23.16 27.50
N VAL A 249 -24.88 22.67 28.60
CA VAL A 249 -25.57 21.73 29.49
C VAL A 249 -26.27 22.49 30.59
N LEU A 250 -27.60 22.56 30.56
CA LEU A 250 -28.40 23.09 31.63
C LEU A 250 -28.35 22.08 32.81
N ARG A 251 -27.63 22.46 33.86
CA ARG A 251 -27.59 21.68 35.11
C ARG A 251 -28.34 22.46 36.17
N ASN A 252 -29.48 21.97 36.63
CA ASN A 252 -30.33 22.61 37.64
C ASN A 252 -30.82 24.06 37.26
N GLY A 253 -31.07 24.33 35.97
CA GLY A 253 -31.59 25.61 35.53
C GLY A 253 -30.56 26.74 35.45
N LEU A 254 -29.25 26.42 35.59
CA LEU A 254 -28.12 27.34 35.36
C LEU A 254 -27.39 26.93 34.09
N GLU A 255 -27.07 27.93 33.22
CA GLU A 255 -26.22 27.78 32.02
C GLU A 255 -24.78 27.50 32.40
#